data_986211f74413a9614cdfc4337be2ccc1
#
_entry.id   986211f74413a9614cdfc4337be2ccc1
#
_cell.length_a   1.000
_cell.length_b   1.000
_cell.length_c   1.000
_cell.angle_alpha   90.00
_cell.angle_beta   90.00
_cell.angle_gamma   90.00
#
_symmetry.space_group_name_H-M   'P 1'
#
loop_
_entity.id
_entity.type
_entity.pdbx_description
1 polymer ?
#
loop_
_entity_poly.entity_id
_entity_poly.type
_entity_poly.pdbx_seq_one_letter_code
_entity_poly.pdbx_strand_id
1 'polypeptide(L)'
;MTPTATVLCGPGNNGGDGFVIARLLRNAGWSVRLGLLCDVDKLTGDAALNAKRWDGAVERLSPALLVGAELIVDCLFGAGLARAIDG
;
A
#
# COMPACT_ATOMS: atom_id res chain seq x y z
N MET A 1 -18.59 3.65 10.80
CA MET A 1 -18.14 2.77 9.70
C MET A 1 -16.67 3.06 9.41
N THR A 2 -15.87 2.03 9.30
CA THR A 2 -14.42 2.20 9.08
C THR A 2 -14.15 2.44 7.60
N PRO A 3 -13.48 3.52 7.22
CA PRO A 3 -13.13 3.73 5.83
C PRO A 3 -12.07 2.71 5.37
N THR A 4 -12.08 2.37 4.09
CA THR A 4 -11.20 1.36 3.52
C THR A 4 -10.27 1.98 2.49
N ALA A 5 -9.01 1.58 2.56
CA ALA A 5 -7.99 2.02 1.63
C ALA A 5 -7.20 0.83 1.10
N THR A 6 -6.79 0.92 -0.16
CA THR A 6 -5.86 -0.02 -0.76
C THR A 6 -4.61 0.74 -1.19
N VAL A 7 -3.45 0.27 -0.76
CA VAL A 7 -2.16 0.84 -1.12
C VAL A 7 -1.45 -0.16 -2.03
N LEU A 8 -1.06 0.30 -3.20
CA LEU A 8 -0.37 -0.52 -4.20
C LEU A 8 1.11 -0.13 -4.22
N CYS A 9 1.98 -1.09 -3.93
CA CYS A 9 3.41 -0.85 -3.78
C CYS A 9 4.21 -1.55 -4.88
N GLY A 10 5.09 -0.81 -5.53
CA GLY A 10 6.09 -1.35 -6.43
C GLY A 10 7.37 -1.75 -5.70
N PRO A 11 8.36 -2.28 -6.43
CA PRO A 11 9.59 -2.81 -5.80
C PRO A 11 10.61 -1.74 -5.41
N GLY A 12 10.46 -0.51 -5.87
CA GLY A 12 11.44 0.56 -5.64
C GLY A 12 11.10 1.45 -4.44
N ASN A 13 11.72 2.63 -4.42
CA ASN A 13 11.54 3.59 -3.33
C ASN A 13 10.09 4.07 -3.19
N ASN A 14 9.36 4.16 -4.29
CA ASN A 14 7.94 4.54 -4.26
C ASN A 14 7.11 3.51 -3.50
N GLY A 15 7.46 2.24 -3.65
CA GLY A 15 6.80 1.18 -2.88
C GLY A 15 7.08 1.32 -1.39
N GLY A 16 8.32 1.71 -1.03
CA GLY A 16 8.68 2.01 0.36
C GLY A 16 7.82 3.11 0.94
N ASP A 17 7.57 4.17 0.17
CA ASP A 17 6.67 5.25 0.57
C ASP A 17 5.24 4.74 0.77
N GLY A 18 4.82 3.77 -0.04
CA GLY A 18 3.52 3.13 0.11
C GLY A 18 3.36 2.43 1.45
N PHE A 19 4.39 1.75 1.92
CA PHE A 19 4.37 1.14 3.26
C PHE A 19 4.20 2.19 4.35
N VAL A 20 4.88 3.32 4.22
CA VAL A 20 4.75 4.43 5.17
C VAL A 20 3.33 4.98 5.16
N ILE A 21 2.78 5.23 3.98
CA ILE A 21 1.42 5.74 3.83
C ILE A 21 0.41 4.76 4.43
N ALA A 22 0.58 3.46 4.18
CA ALA A 22 -0.30 2.43 4.73
C ALA A 22 -0.31 2.46 6.25
N ARG A 23 0.86 2.61 6.88
CA ARG A 23 0.94 2.72 8.34
C ARG A 23 0.23 3.95 8.86
N LEU A 24 0.42 5.09 8.20
CA LEU A 24 -0.22 6.34 8.60
C LEU A 24 -1.74 6.26 8.48
N LEU A 25 -2.23 5.68 7.40
CA LEU A 25 -3.68 5.48 7.21
C LEU A 25 -4.24 4.57 8.29
N ARG A 26 -3.56 3.47 8.57
CA ARG A 26 -4.00 2.54 9.59
C ARG A 26 -4.04 3.19 10.96
N ASN A 27 -3.03 3.97 11.28
CA ASN A 27 -2.98 4.69 12.55
C ASN A 27 -4.08 5.76 12.63
N ALA A 28 -4.53 6.26 11.51
CA ALA A 28 -5.64 7.23 11.45
C ALA A 28 -7.01 6.56 11.48
N GLY A 29 -7.08 5.24 11.59
CA GLY A 29 -8.34 4.51 11.72
C GLY A 29 -8.86 3.87 10.45
N TRP A 30 -8.09 3.90 9.36
CA TRP A 30 -8.47 3.24 8.12
C TRP A 30 -8.24 1.73 8.19
N SER A 31 -9.11 0.99 7.53
CA SER A 31 -8.86 -0.41 7.23
C SER A 31 -8.04 -0.46 5.95
N VAL A 32 -6.82 -0.98 6.02
CA VAL A 32 -5.86 -0.87 4.91
C VAL A 32 -5.51 -2.25 4.38
N ARG A 33 -5.62 -2.41 3.04
CA ARG A 33 -5.06 -3.53 2.32
C ARG A 33 -3.83 -3.04 1.57
N LEU A 34 -2.75 -3.81 1.62
CA LEU A 34 -1.52 -3.47 0.94
C LEU A 34 -1.17 -4.56 -0.06
N GLY A 35 -1.04 -4.17 -1.32
CA GLY A 35 -0.61 -5.06 -2.39
C GLY A 35 0.81 -4.74 -2.83
N LEU A 36 1.63 -5.76 -3.01
CA LEU A 36 3.01 -5.63 -3.43
C LEU A 36 3.22 -6.31 -4.77
N LEU A 37 3.88 -5.61 -5.70
CA LEU A 37 4.10 -6.11 -7.07
C LEU A 37 5.14 -7.23 -7.11
N CYS A 38 6.06 -7.26 -6.15
CA CYS A 38 7.11 -8.29 -6.09
C CYS A 38 7.03 -9.04 -4.75
N ASP A 39 7.87 -10.06 -4.58
CA ASP A 39 8.00 -10.73 -3.30
C ASP A 39 8.69 -9.79 -2.29
N VAL A 40 8.23 -9.84 -1.04
CA VAL A 40 8.80 -8.99 0.01
C VAL A 40 10.30 -9.21 0.18
N ASP A 41 10.78 -10.42 -0.08
CA ASP A 41 12.21 -10.76 0.01
C ASP A 41 13.07 -10.03 -1.02
N LYS A 42 12.47 -9.48 -2.05
CA LYS A 42 13.19 -8.77 -3.09
C LYS A 42 13.35 -7.28 -2.80
N LEU A 43 12.74 -6.80 -1.74
CA LEU A 43 12.87 -5.42 -1.33
C LEU A 43 14.25 -5.17 -0.73
N THR A 44 14.80 -4.00 -1.00
CA THR A 44 16.13 -3.60 -0.53
C THR A 44 16.08 -2.19 0.04
N GLY A 45 17.10 -1.82 0.83
CA GLY A 45 17.26 -0.46 1.34
C GLY A 45 16.08 -0.01 2.19
N ASP A 46 15.65 1.23 1.95
CA ASP A 46 14.56 1.83 2.72
C ASP A 46 13.22 1.14 2.51
N ALA A 47 12.99 0.60 1.31
CA ALA A 47 11.77 -0.15 1.03
C ALA A 47 11.68 -1.39 1.92
N ALA A 48 12.77 -2.13 2.08
CA ALA A 48 12.81 -3.29 2.95
C ALA A 48 12.59 -2.91 4.41
N LEU A 49 13.19 -1.81 4.85
CA LEU A 49 13.03 -1.31 6.20
C LEU A 49 11.58 -0.92 6.49
N ASN A 50 10.97 -0.21 5.58
CA ASN A 50 9.58 0.22 5.72
C ASN A 50 8.61 -0.96 5.69
N ALA A 51 8.90 -1.98 4.88
CA ALA A 51 8.11 -3.20 4.85
C ALA A 51 8.14 -3.92 6.20
N LYS A 52 9.28 -3.94 6.87
CA LYS A 52 9.40 -4.55 8.21
C LYS A 52 8.57 -3.81 9.26
N ARG A 53 8.40 -2.51 9.09
CA ARG A 53 7.60 -1.69 10.01
C ARG A 53 6.11 -1.85 9.79
N TRP A 54 5.70 -2.38 8.65
CA TRP A 54 4.32 -2.70 8.36
C TRP A 54 3.99 -4.04 9.00
N ASP A 55 3.12 -4.05 9.99
CA ASP A 55 2.72 -5.26 10.70
C ASP A 55 1.43 -5.88 10.19
N GLY A 56 0.87 -5.35 9.11
CA GLY A 56 -0.29 -5.91 8.45
C GLY A 56 0.08 -6.95 7.41
N ALA A 57 -0.94 -7.55 6.81
CA ALA A 57 -0.72 -8.49 5.72
C ALA A 57 -0.18 -7.77 4.48
N VAL A 58 0.71 -8.46 3.76
CA VAL A 58 1.18 -8.03 2.44
C VAL A 58 0.61 -9.01 1.44
N GLU A 59 -0.25 -8.51 0.56
CA GLU A 59 -0.93 -9.33 -0.43
C GLU A 59 -0.23 -9.21 -1.78
N ARG A 60 -0.40 -10.24 -2.60
CA ARG A 60 0.04 -10.16 -3.99
C ARG A 60 -0.85 -9.18 -4.74
N LEU A 61 -0.24 -8.36 -5.58
CA LEU A 61 -0.98 -7.40 -6.39
C LEU A 61 -2.00 -8.13 -7.28
N SER A 62 -3.27 -7.73 -7.17
CA SER A 62 -4.35 -8.31 -7.96
C SER A 62 -5.52 -7.34 -8.04
N PRO A 63 -6.40 -7.48 -9.04
CA PRO A 63 -7.59 -6.64 -9.14
C PRO A 63 -8.52 -6.74 -7.94
N ALA A 64 -8.52 -7.87 -7.24
CA ALA A 64 -9.36 -8.07 -6.06
C ALA A 64 -9.07 -7.04 -4.96
N LEU A 65 -7.85 -6.50 -4.91
CA LEU A 65 -7.47 -5.48 -3.94
C LEU A 65 -8.26 -4.18 -4.13
N LEU A 66 -8.79 -3.93 -5.31
CA LEU A 66 -9.50 -2.70 -5.63
C LEU A 66 -10.97 -2.75 -5.21
N VAL A 67 -11.49 -3.94 -4.96
CA VAL A 67 -12.90 -4.14 -4.65
C VAL A 67 -13.21 -3.56 -3.28
N GLY A 68 -14.17 -2.64 -3.24
CA GLY A 68 -14.62 -2.04 -1.99
C GLY A 68 -13.72 -0.95 -1.43
N ALA A 69 -12.60 -0.64 -2.08
CA ALA A 69 -11.71 0.42 -1.61
C ALA A 69 -12.32 1.79 -1.87
N GLU A 70 -12.39 2.62 -0.82
CA GLU A 70 -12.83 4.00 -0.94
C GLU A 70 -11.69 4.91 -1.38
N LEU A 71 -10.45 4.51 -1.08
CA LEU A 71 -9.24 5.23 -1.46
C LEU A 71 -8.24 4.24 -2.02
N ILE A 72 -7.64 4.58 -3.15
CA ILE A 72 -6.52 3.83 -3.70
C ILE A 72 -5.31 4.74 -3.76
N VAL A 73 -4.22 4.28 -3.17
CA VAL A 73 -2.93 4.97 -3.22
C VAL A 73 -2.02 4.17 -4.15
N ASP A 74 -1.62 4.79 -5.24
CA ASP A 74 -0.79 4.16 -6.25
C ASP A 74 0.67 4.53 -6.03
N CYS A 75 1.45 3.59 -5.53
CA CYS A 75 2.89 3.72 -5.32
C CYS A 75 3.65 2.68 -6.12
N LEU A 76 3.15 2.34 -7.31
CA LEU A 76 3.76 1.32 -8.15
C LEU A 76 4.98 1.87 -8.90
N PHE A 77 4.82 3.02 -9.53
CA PHE A 77 5.87 3.64 -10.35
C PHE A 77 5.76 5.16 -10.21
N GLY A 78 6.88 5.82 -10.04
CA GLY A 78 6.89 7.27 -9.94
C GLY A 78 6.29 7.79 -8.65
N ALA A 79 5.79 9.04 -8.66
CA ALA A 79 5.22 9.66 -7.48
C ALA A 79 3.90 9.00 -7.10
N GLY A 80 3.70 8.69 -5.84
CA GLY A 80 2.47 8.13 -5.34
C GLY A 80 1.31 9.13 -5.48
N LEU A 81 0.16 8.64 -5.93
CA LEU A 81 -1.05 9.43 -6.04
C LEU A 81 -2.13 8.79 -5.18
N ALA A 82 -2.79 9.62 -4.37
CA ALA A 82 -3.96 9.19 -3.63
C ALA A 82 -5.19 9.56 -4.45
N ARG A 83 -6.07 8.59 -4.66
CA ARG A 83 -7.30 8.81 -5.43
C ARG A 83 -8.48 8.27 -4.66
N ALA A 84 -9.51 9.10 -4.53
CA ALA A 84 -10.81 8.61 -4.12
C ALA A 84 -11.44 7.90 -5.32
N ILE A 85 -12.07 6.77 -5.07
CA ILE A 85 -12.81 6.08 -6.10
C ILE A 85 -14.26 6.53 -6.02
N ASP A 86 -14.70 7.19 -7.06
CA ASP A 86 -16.10 7.56 -7.21
C ASP A 86 -16.83 6.43 -7.91
N GLY A 87 -17.54 5.69 -7.14
CA GLY A 87 -18.51 4.74 -7.62
C GLY A 87 -18.13 3.80 -8.74
#